data_f65e070e496c2325d38e27934494f6d5
#
_entry.id   f65e070e496c2325d38e27934494f6d5
#
_cell.length_a   1.000
_cell.length_b   1.000
_cell.length_c   1.000
_cell.angle_alpha   90.00
_cell.angle_beta   90.00
_cell.angle_gamma   90.00
#
_symmetry.space_group_name_H-M   'P 1'
#
loop_
_entity.id
_entity.type
_entity.pdbx_description
1 polymer ?
#
loop_
_entity_poly.entity_id
_entity_poly.type
_entity_poly.pdbx_seq_one_letter_code
_entity_poly.pdbx_strand_id
1 'polypeptide(L)'
;MLGEREREAVASVLATLERDVQVTLELGPTAAPVTLLAAGGREIDSGAQTQAVLEDVCSLSDRVTLEIVERDEPGPWPRTTIGPGLVYLGMPLGYELTTLVHGIVEAARAEPSLTEASRERLGRLERDVAIDVYVTPP
;
A
#
# COMPACT_ATOMS: atom_id res chain seq x y z
N MET A 1 -11.07 9.06 0.66
CA MET A 1 -10.67 10.50 0.66
C MET A 1 -10.21 10.85 2.06
N LEU A 2 -8.98 11.35 2.17
CA LEU A 2 -8.36 11.74 3.44
C LEU A 2 -8.96 13.04 3.98
N GLY A 3 -9.10 13.15 5.29
CA GLY A 3 -9.42 14.42 5.94
C GLY A 3 -8.26 15.42 5.85
N GLU A 4 -8.53 16.72 6.00
CA GLU A 4 -7.53 17.78 5.84
C GLU A 4 -6.29 17.57 6.75
N ARG A 5 -6.51 17.22 8.01
CA ARG A 5 -5.42 16.92 8.96
C ARG A 5 -4.61 15.67 8.58
N GLU A 6 -5.28 14.66 8.03
CA GLU A 6 -4.61 13.44 7.55
C GLU A 6 -3.76 13.76 6.32
N ARG A 7 -4.27 14.57 5.40
CA ARG A 7 -3.52 15.04 4.22
C ARG A 7 -2.26 15.78 4.62
N GLU A 8 -2.36 16.72 5.57
CA GLU A 8 -1.19 17.46 6.08
C GLU A 8 -0.15 16.53 6.71
N ALA A 9 -0.60 15.59 7.53
CA ALA A 9 0.29 14.63 8.17
C ALA A 9 0.98 13.73 7.14
N VAL A 10 0.26 13.18 6.17
CA VAL A 10 0.79 12.34 5.09
C VAL A 10 1.75 13.16 4.22
N ALA A 11 1.38 14.38 3.82
CA ALA A 11 2.25 15.26 3.03
C ALA A 11 3.58 15.55 3.74
N SER A 12 3.52 15.80 5.05
CA SER A 12 4.73 16.01 5.87
C SER A 12 5.65 14.79 5.87
N VAL A 13 5.09 13.59 5.95
CA VAL A 13 5.85 12.35 5.90
C VAL A 13 6.43 12.11 4.50
N LEU A 14 5.64 12.30 3.45
CA LEU A 14 6.08 12.12 2.06
C LEU A 14 7.10 13.17 1.61
N ALA A 15 7.16 14.32 2.26
CA ALA A 15 8.20 15.32 2.00
C ALA A 15 9.62 14.82 2.36
N THR A 16 9.74 13.75 3.14
CA THR A 16 11.03 13.14 3.52
C THR A 16 11.57 12.12 2.52
N LEU A 17 10.86 11.85 1.41
CA LEU A 17 11.27 10.84 0.43
C LEU A 17 12.63 11.18 -0.20
N GLU A 18 13.55 10.23 -0.18
CA GLU A 18 14.88 10.36 -0.74
C GLU A 18 14.93 10.02 -2.24
N ARG A 19 14.04 9.14 -2.70
CA ARG A 19 13.94 8.63 -4.07
C ARG A 19 12.51 8.60 -4.55
N ASP A 20 12.34 8.51 -5.85
CA ASP A 20 11.04 8.30 -6.47
C ASP A 20 10.55 6.87 -6.21
N VAL A 21 9.25 6.75 -5.95
CA VAL A 21 8.58 5.48 -5.66
C VAL A 21 7.43 5.28 -6.62
N GLN A 22 7.38 4.09 -7.21
CA GLN A 22 6.21 3.66 -7.96
C GLN A 22 5.28 2.85 -7.08
N VAL A 23 4.01 3.21 -7.11
CA VAL A 23 2.90 2.48 -6.52
C VAL A 23 2.04 1.96 -7.66
N THR A 24 1.77 0.67 -7.69
CA THR A 24 0.90 0.05 -8.69
C THR A 24 -0.34 -0.50 -8.01
N LEU A 25 -1.50 -0.06 -8.45
CA LEU A 25 -2.79 -0.58 -8.02
C LEU A 25 -3.36 -1.49 -9.09
N GLU A 26 -3.58 -2.75 -8.75
CA GLU A 26 -4.25 -3.71 -9.60
C GLU A 26 -5.70 -3.89 -9.13
N LEU A 27 -6.63 -3.71 -10.06
CA LEU A 27 -8.07 -3.84 -9.86
C LEU A 27 -8.61 -4.96 -10.76
N GLY A 28 -9.69 -5.60 -10.35
CA GLY A 28 -10.31 -6.64 -11.16
C GLY A 28 -11.42 -7.38 -10.41
N PRO A 29 -12.04 -8.39 -11.04
CA PRO A 29 -13.08 -9.17 -10.40
C PRO A 29 -12.52 -9.96 -9.20
N THR A 30 -13.21 -9.93 -8.08
CA THR A 30 -12.83 -10.70 -6.89
C THR A 30 -13.14 -12.20 -7.08
N ALA A 31 -12.22 -13.07 -6.67
CA ALA A 31 -12.39 -14.52 -6.75
C ALA A 31 -13.49 -15.09 -5.83
N ALA A 32 -13.84 -14.34 -4.79
CA ALA A 32 -14.98 -14.61 -3.91
C ALA A 32 -15.61 -13.28 -3.48
N PRO A 33 -16.94 -13.23 -3.35
CA PRO A 33 -17.60 -12.04 -2.85
C PRO A 33 -17.21 -11.85 -1.37
N VAL A 34 -16.22 -11.02 -1.11
CA VAL A 34 -15.99 -10.50 0.23
C VAL A 34 -17.02 -9.40 0.43
N THR A 35 -18.18 -9.78 0.93
CA THR A 35 -19.22 -8.83 1.29
C THR A 35 -18.79 -8.12 2.56
N LEU A 36 -18.00 -7.06 2.41
CA LEU A 36 -17.81 -6.10 3.49
C LEU A 36 -19.11 -5.28 3.57
N LEU A 37 -19.96 -5.66 4.51
CA LEU A 37 -21.13 -4.87 4.83
C LEU A 37 -20.68 -3.70 5.72
N ALA A 38 -20.75 -2.49 5.19
CA ALA A 38 -20.68 -1.31 6.04
C ALA A 38 -21.85 -1.30 7.03
N ALA A 39 -21.68 -0.64 8.16
CA ALA A 39 -22.78 -0.37 9.09
C ALA A 39 -23.93 0.29 8.31
N GLY A 40 -25.03 -0.47 8.08
CA GLY A 40 -26.14 -0.03 7.23
C GLY A 40 -26.41 -0.90 5.99
N GLY A 41 -25.70 -2.02 5.79
CA GLY A 41 -25.98 -3.00 4.73
C GLY A 41 -25.61 -2.54 3.31
N ARG A 42 -24.78 -1.49 3.16
CA ARG A 42 -24.26 -1.07 1.86
C ARG A 42 -23.06 -1.92 1.45
N GLU A 43 -23.10 -2.41 0.24
CA GLU A 43 -21.95 -3.05 -0.41
C GLU A 43 -20.84 -1.99 -0.60
N ILE A 44 -19.65 -2.30 -0.11
CA ILE A 44 -18.49 -1.42 -0.28
C ILE A 44 -17.70 -1.91 -1.50
N ASP A 45 -17.57 -1.07 -2.49
CA ASP A 45 -16.61 -1.27 -3.57
C ASP A 45 -15.20 -0.96 -3.05
N SER A 46 -14.52 -2.03 -2.60
CA SER A 46 -13.17 -1.92 -2.07
C SER A 46 -12.15 -1.44 -3.10
N GLY A 47 -12.36 -1.77 -4.39
CA GLY A 47 -11.51 -1.32 -5.49
C GLY A 47 -11.57 0.19 -5.68
N ALA A 48 -12.78 0.74 -5.87
CA ALA A 48 -12.98 2.17 -6.05
C ALA A 48 -12.52 2.98 -4.85
N GLN A 49 -12.73 2.48 -3.63
CA GLN A 49 -12.28 3.17 -2.42
C GLN A 49 -10.76 3.12 -2.27
N THR A 50 -10.11 2.00 -2.57
CA THR A 50 -8.65 1.89 -2.56
C THR A 50 -8.04 2.85 -3.58
N GLN A 51 -8.60 2.90 -4.79
CA GLN A 51 -8.16 3.83 -5.82
C GLN A 51 -8.24 5.28 -5.34
N ALA A 52 -9.38 5.71 -4.81
CA ALA A 52 -9.56 7.07 -4.32
C ALA A 52 -8.56 7.45 -3.20
N VAL A 53 -8.27 6.52 -2.29
CA VAL A 53 -7.28 6.73 -1.22
C VAL A 53 -5.86 6.84 -1.79
N LEU A 54 -5.48 5.97 -2.72
CA LEU A 54 -4.16 5.99 -3.34
C LEU A 54 -3.94 7.22 -4.22
N GLU A 55 -4.95 7.63 -5.00
CA GLU A 55 -4.91 8.88 -5.77
C GLU A 55 -4.69 10.08 -4.84
N ASP A 56 -5.38 10.11 -3.71
CA ASP A 56 -5.24 11.17 -2.71
C ASP A 56 -3.84 11.17 -2.09
N VAL A 57 -3.34 10.03 -1.62
CA VAL A 57 -1.99 9.88 -1.04
C VAL A 57 -0.90 10.23 -2.05
N CYS A 58 -0.94 9.65 -3.25
CA CYS A 58 0.11 9.84 -4.26
C CYS A 58 0.14 11.28 -4.79
N SER A 59 -1.00 11.99 -4.81
CA SER A 59 -1.07 13.39 -5.20
C SER A 59 -0.34 14.34 -4.25
N LEU A 60 0.04 13.90 -3.06
CA LEU A 60 0.70 14.71 -2.04
C LEU A 60 2.23 14.80 -2.22
N SER A 61 2.80 14.09 -3.20
CA SER A 61 4.23 14.14 -3.48
C SER A 61 4.53 13.87 -4.94
N ASP A 62 5.30 14.73 -5.58
CA ASP A 62 5.77 14.56 -6.96
C ASP A 62 6.74 13.36 -7.13
N ARG A 63 7.23 12.80 -6.01
CA ARG A 63 8.11 11.62 -6.00
C ARG A 63 7.35 10.30 -5.98
N VAL A 64 6.02 10.31 -5.86
CA VAL A 64 5.20 9.11 -5.85
C VAL A 64 4.39 9.05 -7.12
N THR A 65 4.60 8.01 -7.92
CA THR A 65 3.83 7.77 -9.15
C THR A 65 2.85 6.65 -8.92
N LEU A 66 1.57 6.88 -9.21
CA LEU A 66 0.53 5.84 -9.17
C LEU A 66 0.25 5.32 -10.58
N GLU A 67 0.34 4.01 -10.75
CA GLU A 67 -0.10 3.28 -11.92
C GLU A 67 -1.32 2.44 -11.57
N ILE A 68 -2.37 2.51 -12.38
CA ILE A 68 -3.59 1.70 -12.19
C ILE A 68 -3.66 0.70 -13.34
N VAL A 69 -3.81 -0.58 -12.97
CA VAL A 69 -3.87 -1.71 -13.91
C VAL A 69 -5.17 -2.47 -13.71
N GLU A 70 -5.97 -2.55 -14.76
CA GLU A 70 -7.17 -3.37 -14.77
C GLU A 70 -6.82 -4.82 -15.15
N ARG A 71 -7.38 -5.78 -14.41
CA ARG A 71 -7.23 -7.21 -14.63
C ARG A 71 -8.57 -7.81 -15.01
N ASP A 72 -8.58 -8.65 -16.02
CA ASP A 72 -9.79 -9.35 -16.46
C ASP A 72 -10.03 -10.66 -15.68
N GLU A 73 -8.99 -11.20 -15.06
CA GLU A 73 -9.05 -12.47 -14.33
C GLU A 73 -9.41 -12.26 -12.85
N PRO A 74 -10.22 -13.17 -12.25
CA PRO A 74 -10.48 -13.16 -10.82
C PRO A 74 -9.19 -13.30 -10.01
N GLY A 75 -9.05 -12.48 -8.96
CA GLY A 75 -7.87 -12.49 -8.12
C GLY A 75 -8.12 -11.83 -6.76
N PRO A 76 -7.07 -11.70 -5.94
CA PRO A 76 -7.14 -11.05 -4.65
C PRO A 76 -7.06 -9.52 -4.82
N TRP A 77 -8.04 -8.96 -5.51
CA TRP A 77 -8.11 -7.52 -5.76
C TRP A 77 -8.91 -6.77 -4.68
N PRO A 78 -8.65 -5.50 -4.40
CA PRO A 78 -7.54 -4.69 -4.92
C PRO A 78 -6.18 -5.14 -4.36
N ARG A 79 -5.14 -5.02 -5.19
CA ARG A 79 -3.75 -5.31 -4.82
C ARG A 79 -2.89 -4.09 -5.08
N THR A 80 -2.24 -3.59 -4.04
CA THR A 80 -1.33 -2.45 -4.12
C THR A 80 0.11 -2.94 -3.96
N THR A 81 0.96 -2.63 -4.93
CA THR A 81 2.39 -2.94 -4.87
C THR A 81 3.19 -1.66 -4.73
N ILE A 82 4.11 -1.61 -3.77
CA ILE A 82 4.99 -0.47 -3.50
C ILE A 82 6.44 -0.92 -3.71
N GLY A 83 7.11 -0.30 -4.68
CA GLY A 83 8.47 -0.66 -5.01
C GLY A 83 8.61 -2.15 -5.35
N PRO A 84 9.78 -2.78 -5.07
CA PRO A 84 10.07 -4.13 -5.58
C PRO A 84 9.50 -5.27 -4.73
N GLY A 85 8.97 -5.02 -3.52
CA GLY A 85 8.69 -6.14 -2.63
C GLY A 85 7.55 -5.98 -1.61
N LEU A 86 6.92 -4.81 -1.49
CA LEU A 86 5.79 -4.61 -0.58
C LEU A 86 4.48 -4.78 -1.32
N VAL A 87 3.63 -5.67 -0.83
CA VAL A 87 2.31 -5.93 -1.41
C VAL A 87 1.24 -5.83 -0.33
N TYR A 88 0.19 -5.07 -0.61
CA TYR A 88 -1.01 -4.96 0.21
C TYR A 88 -2.18 -5.56 -0.55
N LEU A 89 -2.94 -6.42 0.12
CA LEU A 89 -4.18 -6.99 -0.40
C LEU A 89 -5.36 -6.40 0.36
N GLY A 90 -6.34 -5.89 -0.37
CA GLY A 90 -7.51 -5.25 0.23
C GLY A 90 -7.35 -3.73 0.37
N MET A 91 -8.25 -3.14 1.12
CA MET A 91 -8.40 -1.69 1.24
C MET A 91 -7.59 -1.16 2.45
N PRO A 92 -6.58 -0.30 2.23
CA PRO A 92 -5.74 0.22 3.30
C PRO A 92 -6.44 1.37 4.04
N LEU A 93 -7.29 1.07 5.00
CA LEU A 93 -7.99 2.06 5.83
C LEU A 93 -7.50 2.05 7.28
N GLY A 94 -7.69 3.17 7.97
CA GLY A 94 -7.34 3.31 9.37
C GLY A 94 -5.84 3.11 9.61
N TYR A 95 -5.47 2.17 10.47
CA TYR A 95 -4.07 1.90 10.80
C TYR A 95 -3.27 1.36 9.60
N GLU A 96 -3.92 0.69 8.67
CA GLU A 96 -3.28 0.16 7.46
C GLU A 96 -2.81 1.27 6.52
N LEU A 97 -3.52 2.39 6.47
CA LEU A 97 -3.09 3.57 5.71
C LEU A 97 -1.74 4.10 6.23
N THR A 98 -1.58 4.16 7.54
CA THR A 98 -0.30 4.57 8.15
C THR A 98 0.82 3.62 7.74
N THR A 99 0.56 2.32 7.76
CA THR A 99 1.53 1.30 7.35
C THR A 99 1.88 1.42 5.87
N LEU A 100 0.90 1.69 5.00
CA LEU A 100 1.11 1.91 3.57
C LEU A 100 1.99 3.14 3.31
N VAL A 101 1.72 4.27 3.98
CA VAL A 101 2.53 5.49 3.86
C VAL A 101 3.97 5.24 4.33
N HIS A 102 4.16 4.53 5.43
CA HIS A 102 5.49 4.14 5.90
C HIS A 102 6.17 3.17 4.93
N GLY A 103 5.42 2.29 4.27
CA GLY A 103 5.93 1.43 3.21
C GLY A 103 6.48 2.22 2.01
N ILE A 104 5.81 3.31 1.62
CA ILE A 104 6.30 4.23 0.59
C ILE A 104 7.61 4.89 1.04
N VAL A 105 7.69 5.35 2.29
CA VAL A 105 8.91 5.95 2.84
C VAL A 105 10.06 4.96 2.85
N GLU A 106 9.85 3.73 3.31
CA GLU A 106 10.90 2.69 3.31
C GLU A 106 11.36 2.33 1.89
N ALA A 107 10.44 2.24 0.93
CA ALA A 107 10.78 1.99 -0.46
C ALA A 107 11.62 3.12 -1.09
N ALA A 108 11.45 4.36 -0.60
CA ALA A 108 12.19 5.54 -1.05
C ALA A 108 13.56 5.71 -0.39
N ARG A 109 13.91 4.91 0.63
CA ARG A 109 15.19 5.07 1.33
C ARG A 109 16.36 4.62 0.47
N ALA A 110 17.46 5.35 0.56
CA ALA A 110 18.72 4.96 -0.07
C ALA A 110 19.28 3.68 0.56
N GLU A 111 19.11 3.55 1.88
CA GLU A 111 19.47 2.37 2.66
C GLU A 111 18.32 1.97 3.58
N PRO A 112 18.05 0.66 3.75
CA PRO A 112 16.99 0.20 4.64
C PRO A 112 17.26 0.60 6.10
N SER A 113 16.18 0.81 6.88
CA SER A 113 16.25 1.18 8.30
C SER A 113 16.64 0.03 9.22
N LEU A 114 17.40 -0.92 8.71
CA LEU A 114 17.88 -2.10 9.44
C LEU A 114 19.28 -1.87 10.01
N THR A 115 19.56 -2.51 11.15
CA THR A 115 20.92 -2.56 11.69
C THR A 115 21.86 -3.28 10.71
N GLU A 116 23.15 -2.96 10.75
CA GLU A 116 24.14 -3.61 9.89
C GLU A 116 24.17 -5.14 10.12
N ALA A 117 24.07 -5.59 11.36
CA ALA A 117 23.99 -7.01 11.68
C ALA A 117 22.76 -7.70 11.05
N SER A 118 21.63 -7.02 10.99
CA SER A 118 20.43 -7.54 10.32
C SER A 118 20.61 -7.58 8.79
N ARG A 119 21.21 -6.53 8.20
CA ARG A 119 21.53 -6.49 6.76
C ARG A 119 22.47 -7.61 6.36
N GLU A 120 23.54 -7.84 7.15
CA GLU A 120 24.46 -8.94 6.90
C GLU A 120 23.78 -10.32 6.95
N ARG A 121 22.89 -10.54 7.93
CA ARG A 121 22.13 -11.80 8.03
C ARG A 121 21.20 -12.00 6.83
N LEU A 122 20.50 -10.97 6.40
CA LEU A 122 19.63 -11.01 5.23
C LEU A 122 20.44 -11.24 3.95
N GLY A 123 21.62 -10.62 3.82
CA GLY A 123 22.52 -10.83 2.68
C GLY A 123 23.07 -12.25 2.55
N ARG A 124 22.95 -13.09 3.59
CA ARG A 124 23.34 -14.51 3.58
C ARG A 124 22.19 -15.45 3.18
N LEU A 125 21.00 -14.91 2.90
CA LEU A 125 19.90 -15.74 2.43
C LEU A 125 20.20 -16.26 1.02
N GLU A 126 20.10 -17.57 0.85
CA GLU A 126 20.39 -18.26 -0.41
C GLU A 126 19.15 -18.44 -1.30
N ARG A 127 17.99 -18.01 -0.83
CA ARG A 127 16.70 -18.10 -1.52
C ARG A 127 15.77 -16.97 -1.13
N ASP A 128 14.81 -16.70 -1.98
CA ASP A 128 13.76 -15.73 -1.73
C ASP A 128 12.90 -16.15 -0.53
N VAL A 129 12.50 -15.18 0.27
CA VAL A 129 11.61 -15.36 1.42
C VAL A 129 10.41 -14.44 1.25
N ALA A 130 9.21 -15.00 1.31
CA ALA A 130 7.97 -14.25 1.41
C ALA A 130 7.51 -14.22 2.87
N ILE A 131 7.05 -13.06 3.32
CA ILE A 131 6.49 -12.88 4.66
C ILE A 131 5.05 -12.37 4.48
N ASP A 132 4.08 -13.19 4.91
CA ASP A 132 2.67 -12.83 4.89
C ASP A 132 2.25 -12.35 6.27
N VAL A 133 1.71 -11.14 6.34
CA VAL A 133 1.18 -10.53 7.57
C VAL A 133 -0.34 -10.38 7.43
N TYR A 134 -1.06 -11.08 8.28
CA TYR A 134 -2.53 -11.00 8.33
C TYR A 134 -2.95 -10.02 9.40
N VAL A 135 -3.77 -9.06 9.01
CA VAL A 135 -4.34 -8.06 9.92
C VAL A 135 -5.85 -8.12 9.89
N THR A 136 -6.47 -7.87 11.03
CA THR A 136 -7.94 -7.71 11.11
C THR A 136 -8.26 -6.23 11.10
N PRO A 137 -9.24 -5.78 10.30
CA PRO A 137 -9.73 -4.41 10.40
C PRO A 137 -10.26 -4.15 11.82
N PRO A 138 -10.11 -2.92 12.33
CA PRO A 138 -10.61 -2.52 13.63
C PRO A 138 -12.14 -2.55 13.70
#